data_95e66b221aae7095a9fa58bb137e5501
#
_entry.id   95e66b221aae7095a9fa58bb137e5501
#
_cell.length_a   1.000
_cell.length_b   1.000
_cell.length_c   1.000
_cell.angle_alpha   90.00
_cell.angle_beta   90.00
_cell.angle_gamma   90.00
#
_symmetry.space_group_name_H-M   'P 1'
#
loop_
_entity.id
_entity.type
_entity.pdbx_description
1 polymer ?
#
loop_
_entity_poly.entity_id
_entity_poly.type
_entity_poly.pdbx_seq_one_letter_code
_entity_poly.pdbx_strand_id
1 'polypeptide(L)'
;TQSKGVAIAFDSRRMSPEFSDEAALCLNANGIKTYRFESLRPTPELSFSVRELGCIAGIVITASHNPREYNGYKVYWEDGAQITPPHDKNILAEVAKVTDFSQVKTMMKSEAEAAGLYHTIGKEMDDRYMEELKKQSIHPEIIKAMAKDIKIVYTPLHGTGNLPVRRVLKELGFENVYVVKEQELPDGNFPTVSYPNPESPKAFELALKLAKEVDADIVLATDPDADRLGVYAKDTKTGEYVSFTGNMSGMLIAEYILREKKANGTLPANGALVETIVTTDMAKAIAKAYGVKLIEVLTGFKYIGEQIKFFEQQNSYEYVFGPVSYTH
;
A
#
# COMPACT_ATOMS: atom_id res chain seq x y z
N THR A 1 6.91 -25.13 -7.01
CA THR A 1 6.57 -24.17 -5.92
C THR A 1 7.80 -23.63 -5.21
N GLN A 2 8.74 -24.46 -4.74
CA GLN A 2 9.96 -23.99 -4.05
C GLN A 2 10.82 -23.07 -4.93
N SER A 3 10.86 -23.30 -6.23
CA SER A 3 11.63 -22.52 -7.20
C SER A 3 11.10 -21.13 -7.46
N LYS A 4 9.79 -20.89 -7.29
CA LYS A 4 9.18 -19.56 -7.46
C LYS A 4 9.60 -18.56 -6.37
N GLY A 5 9.83 -19.05 -5.15
CA GLY A 5 10.28 -18.24 -4.03
C GLY A 5 9.18 -17.41 -3.37
N VAL A 6 9.58 -16.63 -2.35
CA VAL A 6 8.72 -15.77 -1.53
C VAL A 6 9.34 -14.38 -1.45
N ALA A 7 8.57 -13.33 -1.78
CA ALA A 7 8.98 -11.93 -1.60
C ALA A 7 8.72 -11.48 -0.15
N ILE A 8 9.63 -10.70 0.44
CA ILE A 8 9.53 -10.28 1.83
C ILE A 8 9.83 -8.79 1.96
N ALA A 9 8.87 -8.03 2.52
CA ALA A 9 9.01 -6.64 2.89
C ALA A 9 8.72 -6.44 4.39
N PHE A 10 9.08 -5.27 4.90
CA PHE A 10 8.88 -4.91 6.29
C PHE A 10 8.78 -3.39 6.44
N ASP A 11 8.14 -2.94 7.52
CA ASP A 11 7.99 -1.54 7.86
C ASP A 11 9.04 -1.03 8.86
N SER A 12 8.84 0.16 9.41
CA SER A 12 9.74 0.81 10.36
C SER A 12 9.60 0.31 11.80
N ARG A 13 8.65 -0.59 12.10
CA ARG A 13 8.37 -1.05 13.46
C ARG A 13 9.55 -1.78 14.09
N ARG A 14 9.58 -1.75 15.42
CA ARG A 14 10.57 -2.49 16.20
C ARG A 14 10.57 -3.96 15.79
N MET A 15 11.74 -4.53 15.61
CA MET A 15 11.97 -5.93 15.22
C MET A 15 11.45 -6.31 13.83
N SER A 16 10.89 -5.38 13.03
CA SER A 16 10.44 -5.72 11.67
C SER A 16 11.57 -6.22 10.77
N PRO A 17 12.76 -5.59 10.76
CA PRO A 17 13.91 -6.11 10.02
C PRO A 17 14.33 -7.51 10.47
N GLU A 18 14.44 -7.75 11.79
CA GLU A 18 14.85 -9.02 12.38
C GLU A 18 13.82 -10.12 12.06
N PHE A 19 12.55 -9.86 12.29
CA PHE A 19 11.48 -10.82 11.97
C PHE A 19 11.42 -11.15 10.48
N SER A 20 11.72 -10.20 9.61
CA SER A 20 11.76 -10.43 8.17
C SER A 20 12.96 -11.32 7.76
N ASP A 21 14.11 -11.16 8.41
CA ASP A 21 15.28 -12.02 8.22
C ASP A 21 15.01 -13.44 8.73
N GLU A 22 14.47 -13.59 9.94
CA GLU A 22 14.14 -14.91 10.51
C GLU A 22 13.09 -15.65 9.64
N ALA A 23 12.08 -14.95 9.14
CA ALA A 23 11.11 -15.55 8.22
C ALA A 23 11.80 -16.06 6.94
N ALA A 24 12.72 -15.27 6.37
CA ALA A 24 13.48 -15.66 5.19
C ALA A 24 14.36 -16.90 5.47
N LEU A 25 15.11 -16.89 6.57
CA LEU A 25 16.02 -17.98 6.93
C LEU A 25 15.29 -19.27 7.28
N CYS A 26 14.12 -19.18 7.90
CA CYS A 26 13.24 -20.34 8.10
C CYS A 26 12.77 -20.95 6.77
N LEU A 27 12.35 -20.13 5.82
CA LEU A 27 11.98 -20.57 4.47
C LEU A 27 13.17 -21.19 3.74
N ASN A 28 14.35 -20.55 3.80
CA ASN A 28 15.57 -21.04 3.15
C ASN A 28 16.02 -22.40 3.73
N ALA A 29 15.93 -22.60 5.05
CA ALA A 29 16.23 -23.88 5.69
C ALA A 29 15.28 -25.02 5.26
N ASN A 30 14.14 -24.69 4.65
CA ASN A 30 13.22 -25.62 4.03
C ASN A 30 13.36 -25.67 2.49
N GLY A 31 14.45 -25.12 1.93
CA GLY A 31 14.75 -25.12 0.51
C GLY A 31 13.90 -24.16 -0.32
N ILE A 32 13.24 -23.21 0.31
CA ILE A 32 12.40 -22.20 -0.37
C ILE A 32 13.23 -20.95 -0.58
N LYS A 33 13.30 -20.47 -1.83
CA LYS A 33 13.99 -19.24 -2.19
C LYS A 33 13.25 -18.02 -1.64
N THR A 34 14.00 -17.01 -1.20
CA THR A 34 13.42 -15.73 -0.73
C THR A 34 14.02 -14.53 -1.44
N TYR A 35 13.19 -13.52 -1.65
CA TYR A 35 13.55 -12.20 -2.18
C TYR A 35 13.17 -11.15 -1.14
N ARG A 36 14.12 -10.82 -0.27
CA ARG A 36 13.90 -9.86 0.81
C ARG A 36 14.43 -8.49 0.42
N PHE A 37 13.63 -7.45 0.66
CA PHE A 37 14.08 -6.07 0.46
C PHE A 37 15.24 -5.71 1.38
N GLU A 38 16.22 -4.98 0.85
CA GLU A 38 17.40 -4.50 1.59
C GLU A 38 17.06 -3.57 2.76
N SER A 39 15.98 -2.81 2.63
CA SER A 39 15.44 -1.91 3.65
C SER A 39 13.92 -1.90 3.59
N LEU A 40 13.28 -1.16 4.50
CA LEU A 40 11.82 -1.08 4.58
C LEU A 40 11.19 -0.69 3.23
N ARG A 41 10.07 -1.33 2.88
CA ARG A 41 9.28 -1.04 1.67
C ARG A 41 7.79 -1.13 1.98
N PRO A 42 6.96 -0.35 1.25
CA PRO A 42 5.52 -0.34 1.45
C PRO A 42 4.84 -1.66 1.10
N THR A 43 3.73 -1.92 1.79
CA THR A 43 2.87 -3.08 1.51
C THR A 43 2.44 -3.18 0.05
N PRO A 44 2.02 -2.10 -0.65
CA PRO A 44 1.70 -2.19 -2.08
C PRO A 44 2.88 -2.55 -2.97
N GLU A 45 4.10 -2.17 -2.62
CA GLU A 45 5.29 -2.56 -3.36
C GLU A 45 5.63 -4.05 -3.20
N LEU A 46 5.35 -4.63 -2.01
CA LEU A 46 5.43 -6.09 -1.87
C LEU A 46 4.44 -6.79 -2.79
N SER A 47 3.17 -6.37 -2.79
CA SER A 47 2.13 -6.94 -3.67
C SER A 47 2.56 -6.92 -5.14
N PHE A 48 3.12 -5.80 -5.59
CA PHE A 48 3.72 -5.66 -6.92
C PHE A 48 4.87 -6.66 -7.13
N SER A 49 5.80 -6.75 -6.19
CA SER A 49 6.99 -7.59 -6.29
C SER A 49 6.68 -9.09 -6.36
N VAL A 50 5.63 -9.55 -5.65
CA VAL A 50 5.16 -10.94 -5.74
C VAL A 50 4.82 -11.31 -7.18
N ARG A 51 4.11 -10.44 -7.88
CA ARG A 51 3.70 -10.67 -9.28
C ARG A 51 4.84 -10.47 -10.24
N GLU A 52 5.64 -9.43 -10.07
CA GLU A 52 6.76 -9.09 -10.95
C GLU A 52 7.86 -10.16 -10.94
N LEU A 53 8.15 -10.75 -9.77
CA LEU A 53 9.12 -11.83 -9.62
C LEU A 53 8.52 -13.22 -9.88
N GLY A 54 7.20 -13.33 -10.08
CA GLY A 54 6.51 -14.61 -10.20
C GLY A 54 6.60 -15.47 -8.93
N CYS A 55 6.66 -14.84 -7.76
CA CYS A 55 6.71 -15.53 -6.48
C CYS A 55 5.44 -16.32 -6.20
N ILE A 56 5.54 -17.39 -5.40
CA ILE A 56 4.38 -18.18 -4.97
C ILE A 56 3.61 -17.48 -3.83
N ALA A 57 4.32 -16.65 -3.07
CA ALA A 57 3.76 -15.94 -1.93
C ALA A 57 4.57 -14.68 -1.62
N GLY A 58 4.00 -13.81 -0.77
CA GLY A 58 4.67 -12.67 -0.19
C GLY A 58 4.43 -12.58 1.30
N ILE A 59 5.33 -11.90 2.00
CA ILE A 59 5.25 -11.65 3.44
C ILE A 59 5.54 -10.19 3.70
N VAL A 60 4.70 -9.52 4.51
CA VAL A 60 5.01 -8.18 5.05
C VAL A 60 5.01 -8.25 6.56
N ILE A 61 6.12 -7.81 7.16
CA ILE A 61 6.20 -7.64 8.61
C ILE A 61 5.78 -6.22 8.94
N THR A 62 4.55 -6.08 9.41
CA THR A 62 3.91 -4.79 9.75
C THR A 62 2.66 -4.99 10.59
N ALA A 63 2.36 -4.04 11.44
CA ALA A 63 1.05 -3.90 12.07
C ALA A 63 0.30 -2.65 11.57
N SER A 64 0.63 -2.16 10.35
CA SER A 64 0.00 -1.00 9.72
C SER A 64 0.03 0.22 10.65
N HIS A 65 -1.11 0.80 10.95
CA HIS A 65 -1.29 1.99 11.79
C HIS A 65 -1.47 1.71 13.29
N ASN A 66 -1.37 0.44 13.72
CA ASN A 66 -1.52 0.10 15.15
C ASN A 66 -0.46 0.77 16.02
N PRO A 67 -0.69 0.95 17.35
CA PRO A 67 0.30 1.48 18.27
C PRO A 67 1.65 0.75 18.20
N ARG A 68 2.70 1.42 18.66
CA ARG A 68 4.11 0.97 18.54
C ARG A 68 4.42 -0.38 19.18
N GLU A 69 3.60 -0.81 20.12
CA GLU A 69 3.75 -2.08 20.85
C GLU A 69 3.41 -3.28 19.97
N TYR A 70 2.70 -3.06 18.87
CA TYR A 70 2.26 -4.12 17.98
C TYR A 70 3.21 -4.30 16.79
N ASN A 71 3.35 -5.53 16.37
CA ASN A 71 3.87 -5.91 15.08
C ASN A 71 2.98 -7.03 14.50
N GLY A 72 3.16 -7.39 13.24
CA GLY A 72 2.31 -8.36 12.57
C GLY A 72 2.99 -9.05 11.41
N TYR A 73 2.33 -10.09 10.92
CA TYR A 73 2.80 -10.95 9.85
C TYR A 73 1.66 -11.13 8.85
N LYS A 74 1.71 -10.39 7.73
CA LYS A 74 0.71 -10.49 6.66
C LYS A 74 1.22 -11.40 5.56
N VAL A 75 0.40 -12.34 5.09
CA VAL A 75 0.74 -13.28 4.02
C VAL A 75 -0.05 -12.96 2.75
N TYR A 76 0.64 -12.95 1.63
CA TYR A 76 0.12 -12.69 0.29
C TYR A 76 0.30 -13.95 -0.57
N TRP A 77 -0.61 -14.15 -1.54
CA TRP A 77 -0.52 -15.27 -2.47
C TRP A 77 0.15 -14.85 -3.79
N GLU A 78 0.25 -15.78 -4.75
CA GLU A 78 0.92 -15.54 -6.03
C GLU A 78 0.25 -14.46 -6.91
N ASP A 79 -1.00 -14.13 -6.65
CA ASP A 79 -1.74 -13.03 -7.27
C ASP A 79 -1.43 -11.64 -6.70
N GLY A 80 -0.57 -11.57 -5.67
CA GLY A 80 -0.21 -10.34 -4.98
C GLY A 80 -1.27 -9.84 -3.99
N ALA A 81 -2.35 -10.59 -3.77
CA ALA A 81 -3.37 -10.26 -2.77
C ALA A 81 -3.10 -10.96 -1.43
N GLN A 82 -3.50 -10.32 -0.32
CA GLN A 82 -3.46 -10.97 0.99
C GLN A 82 -4.41 -12.17 1.01
N ILE A 83 -3.97 -13.27 1.63
CA ILE A 83 -4.70 -14.53 1.65
C ILE A 83 -6.10 -14.40 2.27
N THR A 84 -7.05 -15.14 1.67
CA THR A 84 -8.44 -15.28 2.13
C THR A 84 -8.73 -16.74 2.49
N PRO A 85 -9.87 -17.06 3.13
CA PRO A 85 -10.28 -18.43 3.31
C PRO A 85 -10.37 -19.21 1.98
N PRO A 86 -9.97 -20.50 1.94
CA PRO A 86 -9.56 -21.34 3.09
C PRO A 86 -8.07 -21.28 3.43
N HIS A 87 -7.25 -20.53 2.67
CA HIS A 87 -5.78 -20.55 2.78
C HIS A 87 -5.29 -20.06 4.14
N ASP A 88 -5.86 -18.97 4.66
CA ASP A 88 -5.53 -18.43 5.98
C ASP A 88 -5.77 -19.45 7.10
N LYS A 89 -6.93 -20.11 7.11
CA LYS A 89 -7.27 -21.14 8.09
C LYS A 89 -6.37 -22.37 7.98
N ASN A 90 -6.05 -22.79 6.77
CA ASN A 90 -5.19 -23.94 6.53
C ASN A 90 -3.76 -23.69 7.03
N ILE A 91 -3.20 -22.50 6.76
CA ILE A 91 -1.88 -22.12 7.27
C ILE A 91 -1.88 -22.07 8.79
N LEU A 92 -2.87 -21.42 9.41
CA LEU A 92 -2.98 -21.36 10.88
C LEU A 92 -3.12 -22.76 11.49
N ALA A 93 -3.82 -23.69 10.84
CA ALA A 93 -3.94 -25.06 11.29
C ALA A 93 -2.60 -25.82 11.24
N GLU A 94 -1.73 -25.53 10.26
CA GLU A 94 -0.37 -26.09 10.22
C GLU A 94 0.53 -25.45 11.30
N VAL A 95 0.44 -24.12 11.49
CA VAL A 95 1.18 -23.42 12.55
C VAL A 95 0.82 -24.00 13.94
N ALA A 96 -0.45 -24.29 14.20
CA ALA A 96 -0.91 -24.86 15.48
C ALA A 96 -0.34 -26.27 15.77
N LYS A 97 0.16 -26.98 14.77
CA LYS A 97 0.82 -28.30 14.97
C LYS A 97 2.24 -28.18 15.52
N VAL A 98 2.86 -26.99 15.39
CA VAL A 98 4.21 -26.75 15.92
C VAL A 98 4.08 -26.43 17.41
N THR A 99 4.25 -27.46 18.23
CA THR A 99 4.17 -27.36 19.70
C THR A 99 5.53 -27.23 20.38
N ASP A 100 6.60 -27.51 19.64
CA ASP A 100 7.99 -27.41 20.08
C ASP A 100 8.79 -26.59 19.06
N PHE A 101 9.28 -25.42 19.47
CA PHE A 101 10.06 -24.53 18.61
C PHE A 101 11.38 -25.15 18.13
N SER A 102 11.91 -26.17 18.79
CA SER A 102 13.10 -26.91 18.31
C SER A 102 12.87 -27.60 16.95
N GLN A 103 11.62 -27.79 16.55
CA GLN A 103 11.25 -28.34 15.23
C GLN A 103 11.36 -27.30 14.10
N VAL A 104 11.44 -26.01 14.43
CA VAL A 104 11.56 -24.92 13.45
C VAL A 104 12.97 -24.91 12.90
N LYS A 105 13.10 -25.19 11.62
CA LYS A 105 14.40 -25.14 10.94
C LYS A 105 14.78 -23.69 10.67
N THR A 106 16.03 -23.37 10.92
CA THR A 106 16.66 -22.13 10.51
C THR A 106 18.06 -22.41 9.98
N MET A 107 18.68 -21.43 9.32
CA MET A 107 20.06 -21.55 8.82
C MET A 107 20.72 -20.17 8.90
N MET A 108 22.05 -20.15 8.82
CA MET A 108 22.78 -18.88 8.79
C MET A 108 22.55 -18.17 7.44
N LYS A 109 22.45 -16.85 7.49
CA LYS A 109 22.25 -16.02 6.29
C LYS A 109 23.34 -16.25 5.24
N SER A 110 24.59 -16.33 5.66
CA SER A 110 25.73 -16.60 4.77
C SER A 110 25.62 -17.95 4.06
N GLU A 111 25.08 -18.98 4.73
CA GLU A 111 24.81 -20.28 4.12
C GLU A 111 23.67 -20.22 3.11
N ALA A 112 22.59 -19.47 3.45
CA ALA A 112 21.45 -19.27 2.56
C ALA A 112 21.83 -18.52 1.29
N GLU A 113 22.67 -17.47 1.42
CA GLU A 113 23.23 -16.71 0.30
C GLU A 113 24.14 -17.59 -0.58
N ALA A 114 25.05 -18.34 0.03
CA ALA A 114 25.93 -19.27 -0.70
C ALA A 114 25.17 -20.38 -1.43
N ALA A 115 24.04 -20.83 -0.87
CA ALA A 115 23.14 -21.79 -1.49
C ALA A 115 22.24 -21.19 -2.60
N GLY A 116 22.28 -19.87 -2.81
CA GLY A 116 21.42 -19.18 -3.77
C GLY A 116 19.94 -19.21 -3.39
N LEU A 117 19.63 -19.26 -2.10
CA LEU A 117 18.28 -19.28 -1.55
C LEU A 117 17.84 -17.90 -1.04
N TYR A 118 18.76 -17.13 -0.47
CA TYR A 118 18.48 -15.78 0.03
C TYR A 118 18.95 -14.74 -0.98
N HIS A 119 18.01 -13.96 -1.52
CA HIS A 119 18.29 -12.87 -2.45
C HIS A 119 17.86 -11.54 -1.83
N THR A 120 18.74 -10.56 -1.89
CA THR A 120 18.41 -9.18 -1.54
C THR A 120 17.90 -8.45 -2.77
N ILE A 121 16.76 -7.79 -2.66
CA ILE A 121 16.17 -6.92 -3.69
C ILE A 121 16.08 -5.47 -3.20
N GLY A 122 16.04 -4.51 -4.10
CA GLY A 122 16.01 -3.09 -3.77
C GLY A 122 15.80 -2.24 -5.01
N LYS A 123 16.73 -1.35 -5.30
CA LYS A 123 16.60 -0.30 -6.31
C LYS A 123 16.02 -0.73 -7.67
N GLU A 124 16.39 -1.90 -8.18
CA GLU A 124 15.85 -2.37 -9.46
C GLU A 124 14.35 -2.63 -9.39
N MET A 125 13.88 -3.19 -8.26
CA MET A 125 12.46 -3.40 -8.01
C MET A 125 11.74 -2.06 -7.79
N ASP A 126 12.34 -1.15 -7.01
CA ASP A 126 11.81 0.21 -6.83
C ASP A 126 11.63 0.93 -8.17
N ASP A 127 12.60 0.79 -9.10
CA ASP A 127 12.52 1.42 -10.42
C ASP A 127 11.34 0.88 -11.23
N ARG A 128 11.14 -0.44 -11.26
CA ARG A 128 9.99 -1.08 -11.91
C ARG A 128 8.67 -0.65 -11.29
N TYR A 129 8.60 -0.59 -9.97
CA TYR A 129 7.42 -0.11 -9.26
C TYR A 129 7.09 1.34 -9.58
N MET A 130 8.09 2.23 -9.64
CA MET A 130 7.89 3.63 -10.05
C MET A 130 7.35 3.76 -11.48
N GLU A 131 7.82 2.93 -12.41
CA GLU A 131 7.28 2.92 -13.78
C GLU A 131 5.79 2.55 -13.80
N GLU A 132 5.37 1.56 -13.01
CA GLU A 132 3.94 1.19 -12.91
C GLU A 132 3.10 2.29 -12.24
N LEU A 133 3.63 2.96 -11.20
CA LEU A 133 2.94 4.08 -10.58
C LEU A 133 2.70 5.24 -11.54
N LYS A 134 3.71 5.59 -12.35
CA LYS A 134 3.59 6.67 -13.34
C LYS A 134 2.53 6.38 -14.41
N LYS A 135 2.34 5.11 -14.78
CA LYS A 135 1.28 4.70 -15.73
C LYS A 135 -0.15 4.92 -15.21
N GLN A 136 -0.32 5.08 -13.87
CA GLN A 136 -1.63 5.38 -13.29
C GLN A 136 -2.07 6.84 -13.52
N SER A 137 -1.16 7.71 -13.96
CA SER A 137 -1.49 9.10 -14.31
C SER A 137 -2.29 9.16 -15.61
N ILE A 138 -3.55 9.61 -15.52
CA ILE A 138 -4.44 9.70 -16.70
C ILE A 138 -4.11 10.93 -17.54
N HIS A 139 -3.71 12.02 -16.89
CA HIS A 139 -3.42 13.32 -17.52
C HIS A 139 -2.02 13.84 -17.14
N PRO A 140 -0.95 13.21 -17.65
CA PRO A 140 0.42 13.64 -17.35
C PRO A 140 0.72 15.06 -17.86
N GLU A 141 0.02 15.53 -18.90
CA GLU A 141 0.13 16.90 -19.42
C GLU A 141 -0.39 17.93 -18.41
N ILE A 142 -1.46 17.66 -17.70
CA ILE A 142 -2.00 18.54 -16.64
C ILE A 142 -1.03 18.60 -15.47
N ILE A 143 -0.51 17.44 -15.05
CA ILE A 143 0.52 17.39 -13.99
C ILE A 143 1.71 18.24 -14.40
N LYS A 144 2.23 18.07 -15.61
CA LYS A 144 3.37 18.83 -16.11
C LYS A 144 3.12 20.34 -16.11
N ALA A 145 1.89 20.76 -16.39
CA ALA A 145 1.49 22.18 -16.38
C ALA A 145 1.42 22.77 -14.97
N MET A 146 0.95 21.98 -13.98
CA MET A 146 0.60 22.47 -12.65
C MET A 146 1.64 22.13 -11.56
N ALA A 147 2.52 21.17 -11.80
CA ALA A 147 3.40 20.61 -10.77
C ALA A 147 4.38 21.61 -10.14
N LYS A 148 4.70 22.69 -10.87
CA LYS A 148 5.59 23.75 -10.36
C LYS A 148 4.88 24.75 -9.45
N ASP A 149 3.58 24.87 -9.57
CA ASP A 149 2.78 25.83 -8.80
C ASP A 149 2.19 25.20 -7.54
N ILE A 150 1.78 23.93 -7.61
CA ILE A 150 1.16 23.22 -6.50
C ILE A 150 2.16 22.96 -5.38
N LYS A 151 1.80 23.33 -4.17
CA LYS A 151 2.56 23.10 -2.95
C LYS A 151 1.95 21.94 -2.15
N ILE A 152 2.75 20.93 -1.92
CA ILE A 152 2.34 19.70 -1.22
C ILE A 152 3.11 19.60 0.09
N VAL A 153 2.42 19.45 1.21
CA VAL A 153 3.03 18.97 2.45
C VAL A 153 2.79 17.48 2.57
N TYR A 154 3.82 16.75 2.89
CA TYR A 154 3.77 15.29 3.05
C TYR A 154 4.36 14.83 4.37
N THR A 155 3.68 13.90 5.05
CA THR A 155 4.24 13.15 6.16
C THR A 155 4.15 11.65 5.95
N PRO A 156 5.26 10.91 6.05
CA PRO A 156 5.27 9.45 6.03
C PRO A 156 4.91 8.83 7.40
N LEU A 157 4.64 9.62 8.43
CA LEU A 157 4.41 9.15 9.81
C LEU A 157 5.47 8.14 10.27
N HIS A 158 6.75 8.45 10.05
CA HIS A 158 7.91 7.59 10.34
C HIS A 158 7.94 6.24 9.57
N GLY A 159 7.20 6.12 8.48
CA GLY A 159 6.96 4.87 7.77
C GLY A 159 7.68 4.74 6.43
N THR A 160 7.28 3.70 5.71
CA THR A 160 7.86 3.25 4.44
C THR A 160 7.58 4.19 3.27
N GLY A 161 6.54 5.02 3.36
CA GLY A 161 6.14 5.93 2.29
C GLY A 161 7.14 7.04 1.98
N ASN A 162 8.08 7.34 2.90
CA ASN A 162 9.01 8.47 2.76
C ASN A 162 9.71 8.50 1.39
N LEU A 163 10.40 7.43 1.02
CA LEU A 163 11.17 7.39 -0.23
C LEU A 163 10.27 7.26 -1.47
N PRO A 164 9.33 6.29 -1.57
CA PRO A 164 8.57 6.07 -2.79
C PRO A 164 7.60 7.21 -3.12
N VAL A 165 6.90 7.79 -2.12
CA VAL A 165 5.98 8.90 -2.36
C VAL A 165 6.73 10.14 -2.83
N ARG A 166 7.82 10.49 -2.17
CA ARG A 166 8.66 11.64 -2.59
C ARG A 166 9.27 11.42 -3.97
N ARG A 167 9.69 10.19 -4.25
CA ARG A 167 10.27 9.83 -5.54
C ARG A 167 9.24 9.98 -6.67
N VAL A 168 8.05 9.41 -6.53
CA VAL A 168 7.03 9.49 -7.57
C VAL A 168 6.58 10.93 -7.79
N LEU A 169 6.38 11.73 -6.74
CA LEU A 169 6.04 13.14 -6.87
C LEU A 169 7.13 13.93 -7.63
N LYS A 170 8.39 13.69 -7.27
CA LYS A 170 9.53 14.30 -7.97
C LYS A 170 9.63 13.88 -9.45
N GLU A 171 9.47 12.58 -9.75
CA GLU A 171 9.52 12.07 -11.11
C GLU A 171 8.34 12.54 -11.97
N LEU A 172 7.20 12.85 -11.35
CA LEU A 172 6.05 13.50 -11.99
C LEU A 172 6.25 15.01 -12.20
N GLY A 173 7.28 15.61 -11.59
CA GLY A 173 7.64 17.00 -11.78
C GLY A 173 7.22 17.97 -10.70
N PHE A 174 6.67 17.50 -9.57
CA PHE A 174 6.34 18.35 -8.43
C PHE A 174 7.60 18.87 -7.76
N GLU A 175 7.78 20.19 -7.76
CA GLU A 175 8.98 20.87 -7.22
C GLU A 175 8.77 21.32 -5.76
N ASN A 176 7.54 21.63 -5.37
CA ASN A 176 7.20 22.19 -4.06
C ASN A 176 6.61 21.11 -3.12
N VAL A 177 7.43 20.11 -2.80
CA VAL A 177 7.08 19.05 -1.84
C VAL A 177 7.82 19.25 -0.54
N TYR A 178 7.10 19.59 0.52
CA TYR A 178 7.60 19.89 1.86
C TYR A 178 7.31 18.71 2.78
N VAL A 179 8.37 18.09 3.31
CA VAL A 179 8.24 16.93 4.19
C VAL A 179 8.33 17.38 5.66
N VAL A 180 7.45 16.84 6.50
CA VAL A 180 7.50 17.06 7.95
C VAL A 180 8.76 16.40 8.51
N LYS A 181 9.77 17.19 8.84
CA LYS A 181 11.10 16.70 9.24
C LYS A 181 11.10 15.80 10.46
N GLU A 182 10.25 16.12 11.43
CA GLU A 182 10.12 15.36 12.67
C GLU A 182 9.54 13.96 12.44
N GLN A 183 8.87 13.74 11.30
CA GLN A 183 8.21 12.48 10.92
C GLN A 183 8.84 11.82 9.68
N GLU A 184 9.88 12.43 9.11
CA GLU A 184 10.51 12.01 7.87
C GLU A 184 11.24 10.66 8.01
N LEU A 185 12.07 10.54 9.06
CA LEU A 185 12.89 9.35 9.23
C LEU A 185 12.10 8.20 9.85
N PRO A 186 12.35 6.96 9.40
CA PRO A 186 11.75 5.77 9.99
C PRO A 186 12.08 5.66 11.47
N ASP A 187 11.06 5.48 12.31
CA ASP A 187 11.22 5.23 13.74
C ASP A 187 10.07 4.39 14.29
N GLY A 188 10.37 3.16 14.71
CA GLY A 188 9.38 2.22 15.27
C GLY A 188 8.82 2.62 16.64
N ASN A 189 9.32 3.72 17.24
CA ASN A 189 8.74 4.28 18.46
C ASN A 189 7.63 5.29 18.20
N PHE A 190 7.49 5.77 16.96
CA PHE A 190 6.54 6.81 16.56
C PHE A 190 6.50 8.00 17.53
N PRO A 191 7.64 8.69 17.78
CA PRO A 191 7.78 9.64 18.88
C PRO A 191 6.83 10.84 18.80
N THR A 192 6.33 11.16 17.61
CA THR A 192 5.47 12.32 17.36
C THR A 192 3.97 11.97 17.36
N VAL A 193 3.62 10.68 17.31
CA VAL A 193 2.23 10.23 17.23
C VAL A 193 2.05 8.93 18.04
N SER A 194 1.04 8.89 18.90
CA SER A 194 0.72 7.66 19.65
C SER A 194 0.03 6.60 18.78
N TYR A 195 -0.59 7.03 17.69
CA TYR A 195 -1.35 6.22 16.74
C TYR A 195 -1.12 6.74 15.32
N PRO A 196 -0.22 6.11 14.53
CA PRO A 196 0.19 6.61 13.22
C PRO A 196 -0.85 6.31 12.13
N ASN A 197 -2.11 6.71 12.38
CA ASN A 197 -3.24 6.53 11.46
C ASN A 197 -3.53 7.83 10.72
N PRO A 198 -3.43 7.88 9.38
CA PRO A 198 -3.71 9.07 8.59
C PRO A 198 -5.21 9.47 8.55
N GLU A 199 -6.10 8.70 9.18
CA GLU A 199 -7.48 9.11 9.43
C GLU A 199 -7.62 9.93 10.72
N SER A 200 -6.60 9.91 11.60
CA SER A 200 -6.61 10.65 12.86
C SER A 200 -6.19 12.11 12.67
N PRO A 201 -6.98 13.11 13.07
CA PRO A 201 -6.57 14.50 13.01
C PRO A 201 -5.25 14.79 13.75
N LYS A 202 -4.98 14.07 14.85
CA LYS A 202 -3.73 14.20 15.62
C LYS A 202 -2.48 13.84 14.81
N ALA A 203 -2.59 12.92 13.86
CA ALA A 203 -1.48 12.55 13.00
C ALA A 203 -1.07 13.69 12.05
N PHE A 204 -1.99 14.64 11.79
CA PHE A 204 -1.76 15.78 10.91
C PHE A 204 -1.30 17.05 11.61
N GLU A 205 -1.22 17.12 12.94
CA GLU A 205 -0.91 18.36 13.65
C GLU A 205 0.37 19.05 13.14
N LEU A 206 1.46 18.31 13.01
CA LEU A 206 2.73 18.85 12.49
C LEU A 206 2.64 19.20 10.99
N ALA A 207 1.97 18.37 10.22
CA ALA A 207 1.80 18.61 8.79
C ALA A 207 0.93 19.84 8.51
N LEU A 208 -0.14 20.04 9.25
CA LEU A 208 -1.00 21.22 9.12
C LEU A 208 -0.30 22.50 9.60
N LYS A 209 0.58 22.41 10.62
CA LYS A 209 1.42 23.53 11.01
C LYS A 209 2.35 23.94 9.87
N LEU A 210 3.09 22.98 9.32
CA LEU A 210 3.98 23.22 8.17
C LEU A 210 3.20 23.74 6.95
N ALA A 211 2.00 23.19 6.70
CA ALA A 211 1.15 23.62 5.60
C ALA A 211 0.77 25.11 5.68
N LYS A 212 0.47 25.60 6.88
CA LYS A 212 0.19 27.02 7.11
C LYS A 212 1.43 27.89 6.90
N GLU A 213 2.61 27.40 7.29
CA GLU A 213 3.88 28.13 7.14
C GLU A 213 4.27 28.30 5.66
N VAL A 214 4.09 27.26 4.84
CA VAL A 214 4.47 27.28 3.41
C VAL A 214 3.32 27.66 2.49
N ASP A 215 2.12 27.85 3.05
CA ASP A 215 0.89 28.10 2.29
C ASP A 215 0.61 26.98 1.29
N ALA A 216 0.52 25.75 1.77
CA ALA A 216 0.34 24.55 0.93
C ALA A 216 -1.09 24.42 0.40
N ASP A 217 -1.24 23.87 -0.79
CA ASP A 217 -2.54 23.57 -1.40
C ASP A 217 -3.15 22.28 -0.87
N ILE A 218 -2.29 21.28 -0.62
CA ILE A 218 -2.70 19.94 -0.19
C ILE A 218 -1.71 19.38 0.83
N VAL A 219 -2.25 18.59 1.76
CA VAL A 219 -1.47 17.89 2.80
C VAL A 219 -1.78 16.40 2.72
N LEU A 220 -0.75 15.59 2.60
CA LEU A 220 -0.83 14.15 2.45
C LEU A 220 -0.13 13.45 3.62
N ALA A 221 -0.72 12.35 4.08
CA ALA A 221 -0.10 11.46 5.07
C ALA A 221 -0.30 10.00 4.66
N THR A 222 0.73 9.18 4.87
CA THR A 222 0.63 7.72 4.77
C THR A 222 0.91 7.07 6.11
N ASP A 223 0.29 5.92 6.37
CA ASP A 223 0.60 5.11 7.55
C ASP A 223 1.95 4.37 7.41
N PRO A 224 2.44 3.69 8.46
CA PRO A 224 3.79 3.12 8.44
C PRO A 224 4.10 2.13 7.32
N ASP A 225 3.14 1.37 6.83
CA ASP A 225 3.31 0.46 5.69
C ASP A 225 2.74 1.02 4.37
N ALA A 226 2.30 2.29 4.40
CA ALA A 226 1.89 3.11 3.27
C ALA A 226 0.83 2.45 2.35
N ASP A 227 -0.11 1.72 2.95
CA ASP A 227 -1.29 1.21 2.27
C ASP A 227 -2.53 2.08 2.49
N ARG A 228 -2.41 3.17 3.27
CA ARG A 228 -3.45 4.18 3.53
C ARG A 228 -2.98 5.57 3.18
N LEU A 229 -3.94 6.42 2.81
CA LEU A 229 -3.74 7.83 2.49
C LEU A 229 -4.75 8.70 3.24
N GLY A 230 -4.23 9.67 4.00
CA GLY A 230 -5.01 10.77 4.55
C GLY A 230 -4.76 12.06 3.78
N VAL A 231 -5.79 12.85 3.62
CA VAL A 231 -5.75 14.07 2.79
C VAL A 231 -6.41 15.24 3.50
N TYR A 232 -5.74 16.40 3.48
CA TYR A 232 -6.32 17.71 3.73
C TYR A 232 -6.08 18.60 2.51
N ALA A 233 -7.05 19.44 2.17
CA ALA A 233 -6.90 20.43 1.12
C ALA A 233 -7.24 21.82 1.67
N LYS A 234 -6.59 22.85 1.14
CA LYS A 234 -6.88 24.23 1.47
C LYS A 234 -8.18 24.66 0.80
N ASP A 235 -9.17 25.09 1.59
CA ASP A 235 -10.34 25.77 1.06
C ASP A 235 -9.95 27.17 0.59
N THR A 236 -10.03 27.42 -0.71
CA THR A 236 -9.64 28.70 -1.32
C THR A 236 -10.55 29.87 -0.92
N LYS A 237 -11.74 29.61 -0.35
CA LYS A 237 -12.67 30.63 0.09
C LYS A 237 -12.38 31.11 1.52
N THR A 238 -12.04 30.17 2.39
CA THR A 238 -11.82 30.44 3.82
C THR A 238 -10.34 30.48 4.20
N GLY A 239 -9.46 29.88 3.38
CA GLY A 239 -8.05 29.69 3.70
C GLY A 239 -7.78 28.57 4.71
N GLU A 240 -8.81 27.89 5.20
CA GLU A 240 -8.68 26.81 6.17
C GLU A 240 -8.41 25.48 5.50
N TYR A 241 -7.76 24.56 6.22
CA TYR A 241 -7.52 23.20 5.76
C TYR A 241 -8.66 22.28 6.16
N VAL A 242 -9.27 21.64 5.16
CA VAL A 242 -10.41 20.74 5.33
C VAL A 242 -9.96 19.29 5.10
N SER A 243 -10.30 18.40 6.03
CA SER A 243 -9.99 16.96 5.88
C SER A 243 -10.93 16.28 4.90
N PHE A 244 -10.39 15.39 4.10
CA PHE A 244 -11.16 14.46 3.29
C PHE A 244 -11.14 13.08 3.96
N THR A 245 -12.32 12.55 4.27
CA THR A 245 -12.42 11.18 4.76
C THR A 245 -12.00 10.18 3.69
N GLY A 246 -11.69 8.94 4.07
CA GLY A 246 -11.41 7.88 3.10
C GLY A 246 -12.52 7.69 2.07
N ASN A 247 -13.80 7.79 2.51
CA ASN A 247 -14.95 7.75 1.61
C ASN A 247 -14.97 8.91 0.61
N MET A 248 -14.72 10.14 1.07
CA MET A 248 -14.67 11.32 0.19
C MET A 248 -13.56 11.18 -0.85
N SER A 249 -12.34 10.87 -0.41
CA SER A 249 -11.18 10.68 -1.29
C SER A 249 -11.42 9.54 -2.28
N GLY A 250 -11.96 8.41 -1.81
CA GLY A 250 -12.26 7.26 -2.66
C GLY A 250 -13.27 7.58 -3.75
N MET A 251 -14.34 8.32 -3.42
CA MET A 251 -15.36 8.68 -4.41
C MET A 251 -14.91 9.75 -5.40
N LEU A 252 -14.09 10.72 -4.96
CA LEU A 252 -13.48 11.70 -5.86
C LEU A 252 -12.55 11.03 -6.87
N ILE A 253 -11.72 10.09 -6.42
CA ILE A 253 -10.81 9.33 -7.30
C ILE A 253 -11.62 8.43 -8.24
N ALA A 254 -12.63 7.71 -7.74
CA ALA A 254 -13.48 6.85 -8.54
C ALA A 254 -14.19 7.63 -9.66
N GLU A 255 -14.81 8.77 -9.32
CA GLU A 255 -15.48 9.63 -10.28
C GLU A 255 -14.51 10.16 -11.33
N TYR A 256 -13.35 10.66 -10.89
CA TYR A 256 -12.31 11.15 -11.77
C TYR A 256 -11.86 10.07 -12.78
N ILE A 257 -11.51 8.88 -12.29
CA ILE A 257 -11.05 7.78 -13.15
C ILE A 257 -12.12 7.40 -14.19
N LEU A 258 -13.36 7.23 -13.75
CA LEU A 258 -14.46 6.84 -14.63
C LEU A 258 -14.78 7.91 -15.67
N ARG A 259 -14.81 9.18 -15.25
CA ARG A 259 -15.06 10.32 -16.13
C ARG A 259 -14.00 10.40 -17.22
N GLU A 260 -12.74 10.37 -16.85
CA GLU A 260 -11.65 10.55 -17.79
C GLU A 260 -11.50 9.31 -18.72
N LYS A 261 -11.63 8.10 -18.17
CA LYS A 261 -11.65 6.89 -19.03
C LYS A 261 -12.80 6.89 -20.01
N LYS A 262 -13.99 7.37 -19.60
CA LYS A 262 -15.14 7.50 -20.51
C LYS A 262 -14.90 8.56 -21.60
N ALA A 263 -14.35 9.72 -21.21
CA ALA A 263 -14.02 10.80 -22.14
C ALA A 263 -12.96 10.36 -23.17
N ASN A 264 -11.98 9.59 -22.75
CA ASN A 264 -10.89 9.08 -23.60
C ASN A 264 -11.27 7.80 -24.37
N GLY A 265 -12.48 7.26 -24.17
CA GLY A 265 -12.91 6.01 -24.82
C GLY A 265 -12.19 4.75 -24.32
N THR A 266 -11.55 4.81 -23.14
CA THR A 266 -10.80 3.70 -22.54
C THR A 266 -11.54 3.04 -21.36
N LEU A 267 -12.78 3.44 -21.09
CA LEU A 267 -13.59 2.79 -20.06
C LEU A 267 -14.06 1.43 -20.60
N PRO A 268 -13.73 0.31 -19.91
CA PRO A 268 -14.13 -1.01 -20.35
C PRO A 268 -15.66 -1.16 -20.36
N ALA A 269 -16.22 -1.80 -21.39
CA ALA A 269 -17.66 -2.06 -21.47
C ALA A 269 -18.18 -2.94 -20.33
N ASN A 270 -17.32 -3.80 -19.78
CA ASN A 270 -17.57 -4.65 -18.62
C ASN A 270 -16.84 -4.16 -17.37
N GLY A 271 -16.57 -2.85 -17.27
CA GLY A 271 -15.86 -2.27 -16.12
C GLY A 271 -16.58 -2.47 -14.79
N ALA A 272 -15.82 -2.69 -13.73
CA ALA A 272 -16.33 -2.81 -12.38
C ALA A 272 -15.61 -1.91 -11.37
N LEU A 273 -16.40 -1.27 -10.51
CA LEU A 273 -15.95 -0.72 -9.23
C LEU A 273 -16.15 -1.79 -8.15
N VAL A 274 -15.17 -1.94 -7.27
CA VAL A 274 -15.27 -2.86 -6.13
C VAL A 274 -15.06 -2.06 -4.85
N GLU A 275 -16.00 -2.08 -3.93
CA GLU A 275 -15.89 -1.38 -2.66
C GLU A 275 -16.26 -2.26 -1.47
N THR A 276 -15.97 -1.80 -0.25
CA THR A 276 -16.39 -2.51 0.94
C THR A 276 -17.80 -2.08 1.37
N ILE A 277 -18.54 -2.99 2.01
CA ILE A 277 -19.92 -2.75 2.50
C ILE A 277 -20.05 -1.57 3.47
N VAL A 278 -18.94 -1.07 4.02
CA VAL A 278 -18.88 0.09 4.91
C VAL A 278 -18.42 1.37 4.20
N THR A 279 -18.24 1.33 2.87
CA THR A 279 -17.83 2.51 2.10
C THR A 279 -19.00 3.48 1.99
N THR A 280 -19.52 3.80 0.87
CA THR A 280 -20.60 4.80 0.78
C THR A 280 -21.56 4.50 -0.38
N ASP A 281 -22.86 4.68 -0.15
CA ASP A 281 -23.87 4.54 -1.20
C ASP A 281 -23.67 5.49 -2.41
N MET A 282 -22.81 6.50 -2.29
CA MET A 282 -22.45 7.38 -3.41
C MET A 282 -21.80 6.59 -4.56
N ALA A 283 -21.08 5.50 -4.25
CA ALA A 283 -20.52 4.61 -5.27
C ALA A 283 -21.59 4.02 -6.20
N LYS A 284 -22.80 3.71 -5.66
CA LYS A 284 -23.93 3.22 -6.45
C LYS A 284 -24.37 4.24 -7.49
N ALA A 285 -24.44 5.52 -7.07
CA ALA A 285 -24.82 6.60 -7.97
C ALA A 285 -23.76 6.82 -9.06
N ILE A 286 -22.46 6.81 -8.68
CA ILE A 286 -21.34 6.96 -9.61
C ILE A 286 -21.32 5.80 -10.60
N ALA A 287 -21.34 4.55 -10.14
CA ALA A 287 -21.34 3.37 -11.00
C ALA A 287 -22.48 3.39 -12.03
N LYS A 288 -23.70 3.75 -11.56
CA LYS A 288 -24.87 3.91 -12.43
C LYS A 288 -24.67 4.99 -13.49
N ALA A 289 -24.10 6.15 -13.13
CA ALA A 289 -23.89 7.27 -14.05
C ALA A 289 -22.90 6.93 -15.18
N TYR A 290 -21.92 6.10 -14.89
CA TYR A 290 -20.91 5.69 -15.87
C TYR A 290 -21.22 4.34 -16.55
N GLY A 291 -22.24 3.62 -16.09
CA GLY A 291 -22.65 2.34 -16.68
C GLY A 291 -21.71 1.18 -16.33
N VAL A 292 -20.99 1.28 -15.20
CA VAL A 292 -20.10 0.22 -14.70
C VAL A 292 -20.78 -0.60 -13.61
N LYS A 293 -20.32 -1.83 -13.40
CA LYS A 293 -20.82 -2.69 -12.33
C LYS A 293 -20.27 -2.25 -10.98
N LEU A 294 -21.11 -2.13 -9.96
CA LEU A 294 -20.66 -2.05 -8.57
C LEU A 294 -20.72 -3.43 -7.92
N ILE A 295 -19.65 -3.78 -7.22
CA ILE A 295 -19.55 -5.00 -6.42
C ILE A 295 -19.13 -4.61 -5.01
N GLU A 296 -19.94 -5.02 -4.02
CA GLU A 296 -19.71 -4.78 -2.61
C GLU A 296 -19.11 -6.04 -1.97
N VAL A 297 -18.00 -5.88 -1.27
CA VAL A 297 -17.28 -6.96 -0.58
C VAL A 297 -17.14 -6.67 0.91
N LEU A 298 -16.71 -7.66 1.69
CA LEU A 298 -16.36 -7.46 3.10
C LEU A 298 -15.17 -6.51 3.24
N THR A 299 -15.03 -5.90 4.42
CA THR A 299 -13.96 -4.93 4.69
C THR A 299 -12.58 -5.56 4.62
N GLY A 300 -11.73 -4.98 3.79
CA GLY A 300 -10.32 -5.32 3.60
C GLY A 300 -9.92 -5.50 2.14
N PHE A 301 -8.75 -5.00 1.78
CA PHE A 301 -8.20 -5.12 0.42
C PHE A 301 -8.12 -6.57 -0.08
N LYS A 302 -7.97 -7.54 0.83
CA LYS A 302 -7.95 -8.97 0.47
C LYS A 302 -9.19 -9.42 -0.30
N TYR A 303 -10.35 -8.88 0.03
CA TYR A 303 -11.60 -9.22 -0.65
C TYR A 303 -11.74 -8.52 -2.01
N ILE A 304 -11.15 -7.34 -2.18
CA ILE A 304 -11.02 -6.70 -3.49
C ILE A 304 -10.09 -7.53 -4.38
N GLY A 305 -8.92 -7.93 -3.86
CA GLY A 305 -7.98 -8.79 -4.58
C GLY A 305 -8.61 -10.13 -4.98
N GLU A 306 -9.39 -10.74 -4.09
CA GLU A 306 -10.16 -11.96 -4.40
C GLU A 306 -11.16 -11.75 -5.55
N GLN A 307 -11.85 -10.61 -5.58
CA GLN A 307 -12.76 -10.28 -6.69
C GLN A 307 -12.02 -10.08 -8.01
N ILE A 308 -10.87 -9.41 -8.01
CA ILE A 308 -10.04 -9.27 -9.21
C ILE A 308 -9.65 -10.64 -9.75
N LYS A 309 -9.22 -11.55 -8.88
CA LYS A 309 -8.90 -12.93 -9.26
C LYS A 309 -10.10 -13.67 -9.86
N PHE A 310 -11.29 -13.51 -9.28
CA PHE A 310 -12.51 -14.10 -9.83
C PHE A 310 -12.85 -13.52 -11.20
N PHE A 311 -12.67 -12.21 -11.41
CA PHE A 311 -12.88 -11.60 -12.74
C PHE A 311 -11.95 -12.20 -13.79
N GLU A 312 -10.68 -12.36 -13.46
CA GLU A 312 -9.69 -12.99 -14.35
C GLU A 312 -10.05 -14.45 -14.67
N GLN A 313 -10.38 -15.25 -13.65
CA GLN A 313 -10.72 -16.67 -13.82
C GLN A 313 -12.00 -16.89 -14.62
N GLN A 314 -13.00 -16.02 -14.46
CA GLN A 314 -14.30 -16.13 -15.09
C GLN A 314 -14.39 -15.33 -16.38
N ASN A 315 -13.39 -14.51 -16.70
CA ASN A 315 -13.41 -13.54 -17.81
C ASN A 315 -14.70 -12.70 -17.79
N SER A 316 -15.10 -12.20 -16.59
CA SER A 316 -16.41 -11.57 -16.38
C SER A 316 -16.35 -10.06 -16.42
N TYR A 317 -15.57 -9.43 -15.57
CA TYR A 317 -15.44 -7.98 -15.46
C TYR A 317 -13.98 -7.54 -15.52
N GLU A 318 -13.78 -6.27 -15.88
CA GLU A 318 -12.48 -5.60 -15.78
C GLU A 318 -12.49 -4.65 -14.57
N TYR A 319 -11.57 -4.86 -13.63
CA TYR A 319 -11.42 -4.00 -12.47
C TYR A 319 -10.94 -2.61 -12.88
N VAL A 320 -11.69 -1.57 -12.48
CA VAL A 320 -11.34 -0.18 -12.77
C VAL A 320 -10.77 0.52 -11.56
N PHE A 321 -11.44 0.41 -10.43
CA PHE A 321 -11.01 1.02 -9.16
C PHE A 321 -11.76 0.41 -7.99
N GLY A 322 -11.16 0.51 -6.77
CA GLY A 322 -11.83 0.05 -5.56
C GLY A 322 -11.18 0.61 -4.29
N PRO A 323 -11.87 1.53 -3.60
CA PRO A 323 -11.41 2.00 -2.30
C PRO A 323 -11.78 1.03 -1.19
N VAL A 324 -10.94 0.98 -0.15
CA VAL A 324 -11.28 0.36 1.12
C VAL A 324 -11.45 1.43 2.16
N SER A 325 -12.66 1.55 2.71
CA SER A 325 -12.90 2.36 3.90
C SER A 325 -13.09 1.47 5.11
N TYR A 326 -12.59 1.92 6.25
CA TYR A 326 -12.80 1.31 7.57
C TYR A 326 -13.66 2.20 8.47
N THR A 327 -14.09 3.34 7.96
CA THR A 327 -14.90 4.32 8.71
C THR A 327 -16.37 3.97 8.59
N HIS A 328 -17.02 3.93 9.71
CA HIS A 328 -18.47 3.74 9.80
C HIS A 328 -19.23 5.04 9.62
#